data_ed3c1fad596611886079d4d419471ebc
#
_entry.id   ed3c1fad596611886079d4d419471ebc
#
_cell.length_a   1.000
_cell.length_b   1.000
_cell.length_c   1.000
_cell.angle_alpha   90.00
_cell.angle_beta   90.00
_cell.angle_gamma   90.00
#
_symmetry.space_group_name_H-M   'P 1'
#
loop_
_entity.id
_entity.type
_entity.pdbx_description
1 polymer ?
#
loop_
_entity_poly.entity_id
_entity_poly.type
_entity_poly.pdbx_seq_one_letter_code
_entity_poly.pdbx_strand_id
1 'polypeptide(L)'
;MIPHGVTIEDGVFIGPGVAFTNDKWPRSITEDGELKNLRKNWVCSETIVKYGASIGANATIVCGITIGEWAMIGAGAVVTKDVPAHAVVIGNPGRIIQ
;
A
#
# COMPACT_ATOMS: atom_id res chain seq x y z
N MET A 1 11.56 -3.58 -1.06
CA MET A 1 11.71 -3.49 0.41
C MET A 1 10.36 -3.34 1.08
N ILE A 2 10.16 -4.05 2.15
CA ILE A 2 8.89 -4.01 2.90
C ILE A 2 9.12 -3.19 4.16
N PRO A 3 8.50 -2.02 4.30
CA PRO A 3 8.74 -1.18 5.48
C PRO A 3 8.07 -1.76 6.72
N HIS A 4 8.44 -1.20 7.86
CA HIS A 4 7.81 -1.51 9.14
C HIS A 4 6.30 -1.20 9.07
N GLY A 5 5.49 -2.03 9.70
CA GLY A 5 4.04 -1.84 9.69
C GLY A 5 3.30 -2.48 8.53
N VAL A 6 3.99 -3.31 7.74
CA VAL A 6 3.36 -4.08 6.68
C VAL A 6 3.33 -5.55 7.05
N THR A 7 2.14 -6.14 7.04
CA THR A 7 1.96 -7.58 7.29
C THR A 7 1.57 -8.26 6.00
N ILE A 8 2.32 -9.28 5.62
CA ILE A 8 2.07 -10.03 4.39
C ILE A 8 1.80 -11.47 4.77
N GLU A 9 0.60 -11.96 4.46
CA GLU A 9 0.21 -13.34 4.75
C GLU A 9 0.81 -14.31 3.73
N ASP A 10 0.56 -15.60 3.94
CA ASP A 10 1.15 -16.62 3.09
C ASP A 10 0.57 -16.60 1.68
N GLY A 11 1.34 -17.11 0.74
CA GLY A 11 0.89 -17.27 -0.64
C GLY A 11 0.82 -15.97 -1.44
N VAL A 12 1.29 -14.85 -0.89
CA VAL A 12 1.24 -13.57 -1.58
C VAL A 12 2.39 -13.47 -2.58
N PHE A 13 2.06 -13.03 -3.79
CA PHE A 13 3.07 -12.70 -4.79
C PHE A 13 3.30 -11.19 -4.82
N ILE A 14 4.53 -10.77 -4.73
CA ILE A 14 4.90 -9.35 -4.84
C ILE A 14 5.91 -9.21 -5.96
N GLY A 15 5.53 -8.49 -7.01
CA GLY A 15 6.39 -8.25 -8.14
C GLY A 15 7.55 -7.32 -7.83
N PRO A 16 8.54 -7.23 -8.72
CA PRO A 16 9.69 -6.35 -8.49
C PRO A 16 9.26 -4.88 -8.51
N GLY A 17 9.93 -4.07 -7.70
CA GLY A 17 9.69 -2.63 -7.69
C GLY A 17 8.43 -2.20 -6.96
N VAL A 18 7.71 -3.12 -6.30
CA VAL A 18 6.54 -2.74 -5.51
C VAL A 18 6.98 -1.90 -4.33
N ALA A 19 6.28 -0.79 -4.12
CA ALA A 19 6.55 0.10 -3.00
C ALA A 19 5.37 0.10 -2.03
N PHE A 20 5.66 -0.13 -0.75
CA PHE A 20 4.71 0.09 0.34
C PHE A 20 5.12 1.38 1.02
N THR A 21 4.25 2.39 1.00
CA THR A 21 4.59 3.61 1.71
C THR A 21 4.34 3.43 3.20
N ASN A 22 5.06 4.17 4.01
CA ASN A 22 4.86 4.13 5.46
C ASN A 22 4.44 5.50 6.00
N ASP A 23 4.11 6.42 5.11
CA ASP A 23 3.63 7.75 5.47
C ASP A 23 2.57 8.17 4.46
N LYS A 24 1.35 8.33 4.91
CA LYS A 24 0.21 8.69 4.06
C LYS A 24 0.35 10.11 3.51
N TRP A 25 1.03 10.99 4.24
CA TRP A 25 1.24 12.38 3.86
C TRP A 25 2.75 12.67 3.82
N PRO A 26 3.44 12.25 2.72
CA PRO A 26 4.90 12.22 2.70
C PRO A 26 5.50 13.62 2.55
N ARG A 27 5.71 14.27 3.67
CA ARG A 27 6.41 15.55 3.75
C ARG A 27 7.55 15.43 4.74
N SER A 28 8.68 16.05 4.43
CA SER A 28 9.80 16.05 5.35
C SER A 28 9.60 17.00 6.52
N ILE A 29 8.80 18.05 6.33
CA ILE A 29 8.43 18.99 7.40
C ILE A 29 6.93 19.25 7.36
N THR A 30 6.39 19.72 8.47
CA THR A 30 5.01 20.20 8.54
C THR A 30 4.92 21.62 7.99
N GLU A 31 3.71 22.10 7.76
CA GLU A 31 3.51 23.45 7.22
C GLU A 31 4.02 24.54 8.17
N ASP A 32 4.14 24.25 9.45
CA ASP A 32 4.70 25.18 10.43
C ASP A 32 6.23 25.11 10.52
N GLY A 33 6.87 24.32 9.67
CA GLY A 33 8.33 24.28 9.57
C GLY A 33 9.01 23.26 10.46
N GLU A 34 8.27 22.48 11.22
CA GLU A 34 8.88 21.44 12.05
C GLU A 34 9.12 20.16 11.26
N LEU A 35 10.16 19.42 11.63
CA LEU A 35 10.43 18.12 11.01
C LEU A 35 9.30 17.15 11.33
N LYS A 36 8.73 16.58 10.30
CA LYS A 36 7.56 15.71 10.43
C LYS A 36 7.84 14.47 11.28
N ASN A 37 9.02 13.91 11.18
CA ASN A 37 9.35 12.71 11.92
C ASN A 37 9.48 12.93 13.43
N LEU A 38 9.43 14.16 13.88
CA LEU A 38 9.38 14.48 15.30
C LEU A 38 7.95 14.64 15.80
N ARG A 39 6.97 14.46 14.95
CA ARG A 39 5.56 14.71 15.24
C ARG A 39 4.79 13.40 15.29
N LYS A 40 3.79 13.37 16.16
CA LYS A 40 2.94 12.19 16.28
C LYS A 40 2.09 11.91 15.04
N ASN A 41 1.82 12.94 14.24
CA ASN A 41 1.01 12.78 13.03
C ASN A 41 1.75 12.04 11.90
N TRP A 42 2.99 11.63 12.15
CA TRP A 42 3.76 10.85 11.22
C TRP A 42 3.28 9.38 11.13
N VAL A 43 2.55 8.90 12.11
CA VAL A 43 2.19 7.49 12.23
C VAL A 43 1.11 7.09 11.23
N CYS A 44 1.33 5.97 10.56
CA CYS A 44 0.34 5.34 9.69
C CYS A 44 -0.24 4.08 10.32
N SER A 45 -1.48 3.76 9.94
CA SER A 45 -2.06 2.47 10.29
C SER A 45 -1.33 1.33 9.60
N GLU A 46 -1.46 0.14 10.13
CA GLU A 46 -0.82 -1.03 9.55
C GLU A 46 -1.41 -1.37 8.18
N THR A 47 -0.53 -1.76 7.26
CA THR A 47 -0.92 -2.25 5.93
C THR A 47 -0.93 -3.77 5.96
N ILE A 48 -1.98 -4.38 5.46
CA ILE A 48 -2.15 -5.84 5.49
C ILE A 48 -2.40 -6.35 4.08
N VAL A 49 -1.61 -7.34 3.65
CA VAL A 49 -1.81 -8.05 2.39
C VAL A 49 -2.21 -9.46 2.74
N LYS A 50 -3.44 -9.82 2.41
CA LYS A 50 -4.01 -11.09 2.84
C LYS A 50 -3.65 -12.23 1.90
N TYR A 51 -3.96 -13.43 2.36
CA TYR A 51 -3.55 -14.69 1.75
C TYR A 51 -3.83 -14.72 0.24
N GLY A 52 -2.84 -15.16 -0.51
CA GLY A 52 -3.00 -15.43 -1.94
C GLY A 52 -3.11 -14.20 -2.84
N ALA A 53 -3.03 -12.99 -2.30
CA ALA A 53 -3.09 -11.78 -3.13
C ALA A 53 -1.85 -11.68 -4.02
N SER A 54 -2.01 -11.01 -5.17
CA SER A 54 -0.92 -10.79 -6.11
C SER A 54 -0.77 -9.30 -6.38
N ILE A 55 0.45 -8.80 -6.27
CA ILE A 55 0.74 -7.38 -6.53
C ILE A 55 1.73 -7.30 -7.68
N GLY A 56 1.31 -6.69 -8.78
CA GLY A 56 2.11 -6.60 -9.99
C GLY A 56 3.31 -5.66 -9.84
N ALA A 57 4.25 -5.77 -10.76
CA ALA A 57 5.49 -5.00 -10.72
C ALA A 57 5.24 -3.51 -10.65
N ASN A 58 6.04 -2.81 -9.86
CA ASN A 58 6.04 -1.35 -9.74
C ASN A 58 4.73 -0.76 -9.22
N ALA A 59 3.85 -1.57 -8.62
CA ALA A 59 2.68 -1.03 -7.96
C ALA A 59 3.08 -0.28 -6.69
N THR A 60 2.26 0.69 -6.30
CA THR A 60 2.46 1.46 -5.07
C THR A 60 1.26 1.25 -4.17
N ILE A 61 1.50 0.81 -2.95
CA ILE A 61 0.47 0.55 -1.96
C ILE A 61 0.59 1.61 -0.87
N VAL A 62 -0.41 2.47 -0.76
CA VAL A 62 -0.43 3.50 0.28
C VAL A 62 -0.65 2.85 1.63
N CYS A 63 0.02 3.35 2.66
CA CYS A 63 -0.05 2.74 3.99
C CYS A 63 -1.47 2.79 4.57
N GLY A 64 -1.72 1.85 5.47
CA GLY A 64 -2.98 1.81 6.22
C GLY A 64 -4.14 1.15 5.49
N ILE A 65 -3.88 0.44 4.39
CA ILE A 65 -4.94 -0.24 3.67
C ILE A 65 -4.80 -1.76 3.79
N THR A 66 -5.90 -2.44 3.53
CA THR A 66 -5.96 -3.90 3.52
C THR A 66 -6.22 -4.38 2.10
N ILE A 67 -5.35 -5.26 1.61
CA ILE A 67 -5.55 -5.92 0.33
C ILE A 67 -6.13 -7.29 0.63
N GLY A 68 -7.36 -7.53 0.15
CA GLY A 68 -8.12 -8.73 0.48
C GLY A 68 -7.53 -10.00 -0.11
N GLU A 69 -8.00 -11.13 0.40
CA GLU A 69 -7.54 -12.45 -0.07
C GLU A 69 -7.79 -12.61 -1.56
N TRP A 70 -6.81 -13.17 -2.26
CA TRP A 70 -6.89 -13.45 -3.69
C TRP A 70 -7.10 -12.21 -4.57
N ALA A 71 -6.94 -11.01 -4.02
CA ALA A 71 -7.02 -9.80 -4.81
C ALA A 71 -5.85 -9.73 -5.80
N MET A 72 -6.05 -9.03 -6.89
CA MET A 72 -5.06 -8.86 -7.94
C MET A 72 -4.82 -7.38 -8.17
N ILE A 73 -3.59 -6.94 -7.97
CA ILE A 73 -3.20 -5.54 -8.21
C ILE A 73 -2.35 -5.52 -9.47
N GLY A 74 -2.80 -4.80 -10.47
CA GLY A 74 -2.09 -4.72 -11.75
C GLY A 74 -0.76 -4.00 -11.64
N ALA A 75 0.12 -4.29 -12.57
CA ALA A 75 1.44 -3.63 -12.62
C ALA A 75 1.27 -2.12 -12.72
N GLY A 76 2.06 -1.38 -11.96
CA GLY A 76 2.04 0.08 -11.98
C GLY A 76 0.83 0.72 -11.31
N ALA A 77 -0.08 -0.05 -10.73
CA ALA A 77 -1.26 0.52 -10.07
C ALA A 77 -0.86 1.27 -8.81
N VAL A 78 -1.63 2.31 -8.49
CA VAL A 78 -1.47 3.05 -7.23
C VAL A 78 -2.70 2.81 -6.38
N VAL A 79 -2.56 2.01 -5.34
CA VAL A 79 -3.68 1.57 -4.50
C VAL A 79 -3.80 2.51 -3.30
N THR A 80 -4.91 3.23 -3.23
CA THR A 80 -5.14 4.25 -2.21
C THR A 80 -6.26 3.90 -1.25
N LYS A 81 -6.99 2.80 -1.50
CA LYS A 81 -8.13 2.37 -0.69
C LYS A 81 -8.08 0.88 -0.48
N ASP A 82 -8.77 0.41 0.53
CA ASP A 82 -8.90 -1.03 0.78
C ASP A 82 -9.40 -1.75 -0.48
N VAL A 83 -8.88 -2.95 -0.68
CA VAL A 83 -9.23 -3.78 -1.84
C VAL A 83 -9.98 -5.00 -1.34
N PRO A 84 -11.23 -5.22 -1.79
CA PRO A 84 -11.99 -6.40 -1.39
C PRO A 84 -11.34 -7.70 -1.85
N ALA A 85 -11.67 -8.79 -1.19
CA ALA A 85 -11.22 -10.12 -1.62
C ALA A 85 -11.63 -10.38 -3.07
N HIS A 86 -10.75 -11.01 -3.82
CA HIS A 86 -10.97 -11.40 -5.23
C HIS A 86 -11.12 -10.23 -6.20
N ALA A 87 -10.98 -8.99 -5.75
CA ALA A 87 -11.08 -7.83 -6.65
C ALA A 87 -9.82 -7.67 -7.50
N VAL A 88 -9.99 -7.06 -8.66
CA VAL A 88 -8.88 -6.72 -9.55
C VAL A 88 -8.80 -5.20 -9.64
N VAL A 89 -7.62 -4.66 -9.35
CA VAL A 89 -7.38 -3.21 -9.32
C VAL A 89 -6.33 -2.85 -10.34
N ILE A 90 -6.58 -1.83 -11.15
CA ILE A 90 -5.59 -1.32 -12.10
C ILE A 90 -5.58 0.20 -12.08
N GLY A 91 -4.48 0.76 -12.53
CA GLY A 91 -4.38 2.18 -12.87
C GLY A 91 -3.90 3.08 -11.76
N ASN A 92 -3.87 4.37 -12.06
CA ASN A 92 -3.48 5.44 -11.15
C ASN A 92 -4.45 6.60 -11.31
N PRO A 93 -5.34 6.87 -10.33
CA PRO A 93 -5.52 6.09 -9.11
C PRO A 93 -6.08 4.70 -9.41
N GLY A 94 -5.75 3.74 -8.55
CA GLY A 94 -6.21 2.37 -8.71
C GLY A 94 -7.72 2.26 -8.65
N ARG A 95 -8.29 1.51 -9.59
CA ARG A 95 -9.73 1.30 -9.66
C ARG A 95 -10.04 -0.17 -9.74
N ILE A 96 -11.11 -0.57 -9.06
CA ILE A 96 -11.59 -1.94 -9.10
C ILE A 96 -12.30 -2.16 -10.42
N ILE A 97 -11.85 -3.15 -11.19
CA ILE A 97 -12.46 -3.48 -12.49
C ILE A 97 -13.17 -4.83 -12.46
N GLN A 98 -12.99 -5.61 -11.39
CA GLN A 98 -13.67 -6.88 -11.20
C GLN A 98 -13.89 -7.17 -9.74
#